data_3a30284794a41e5279bc6b2ec684a608
#
_entry.id   3a30284794a41e5279bc6b2ec684a608
#
_cell.length_a   1.000
_cell.length_b   1.000
_cell.length_c   1.000
_cell.angle_alpha   90.00
_cell.angle_beta   90.00
_cell.angle_gamma   90.00
#
_symmetry.space_group_name_H-M   'P 1'
#
loop_
_entity.id
_entity.type
_entity.pdbx_description
1 polymer ?
#
loop_
_entity_poly.entity_id
_entity_poly.type
_entity_poly.pdbx_seq_one_letter_code
_entity_poly.pdbx_strand_id
1 'polypeptide(L)'
;CLEPEIAVRASVAAVQACIEWMDIDTRDDEDLIGGSALGCRGRLRLALLPLAAMPGWPSLVQAWQQGQASLQLRVALDGRVSAAVDALQQHWQIESSADSVQSDASVQWQIEVPAPPAVLVFGAGPETPTLLPLLRSLGWMTTLVERRARWQAEAGHADAWIDVAPEAACRSIADSHYAAALVMNHNFEMDREALHAL
;
A
#
# COMPACT_ATOMS: atom_id res chain seq x y z
N CYS A 1 -5.75 23.84 2.27
CA CYS A 1 -5.57 22.42 2.01
C CYS A 1 -4.18 22.20 1.40
N LEU A 2 -3.34 21.37 1.99
CA LEU A 2 -1.94 21.15 1.55
C LEU A 2 -1.83 20.21 0.34
N GLU A 3 -2.86 19.39 0.08
CA GLU A 3 -2.85 18.37 -0.97
C GLU A 3 -2.52 18.89 -2.39
N PRO A 4 -3.07 20.05 -2.86
CA PRO A 4 -2.72 20.54 -4.18
C PRO A 4 -1.26 20.94 -4.31
N GLU A 5 -0.66 21.53 -3.27
CA GLU A 5 0.74 21.90 -3.25
C GLU A 5 1.64 20.66 -3.24
N ILE A 6 1.32 19.65 -2.43
CA ILE A 6 2.03 18.36 -2.41
C ILE A 6 1.97 17.70 -3.79
N ALA A 7 0.80 17.68 -4.45
CA ALA A 7 0.64 17.10 -5.78
C ALA A 7 1.49 17.81 -6.85
N VAL A 8 1.55 19.14 -6.82
CA VAL A 8 2.40 19.93 -7.73
C VAL A 8 3.88 19.59 -7.51
N ARG A 9 4.36 19.64 -6.27
CA ARG A 9 5.75 19.32 -5.93
C ARG A 9 6.11 17.86 -6.24
N ALA A 10 5.19 16.91 -5.99
CA ALA A 10 5.39 15.50 -6.37
C ALA A 10 5.55 15.35 -7.89
N SER A 11 4.80 16.13 -8.69
CA SER A 11 4.96 16.16 -10.15
C SER A 11 6.32 16.70 -10.56
N VAL A 12 6.81 17.74 -9.89
CA VAL A 12 8.16 18.29 -10.11
C VAL A 12 9.22 17.24 -9.78
N ALA A 13 9.15 16.61 -8.62
CA ALA A 13 10.05 15.52 -8.21
C ALA A 13 10.11 14.41 -9.26
N ALA A 14 8.95 13.99 -9.77
CA ALA A 14 8.85 12.93 -10.79
C ALA A 14 9.50 13.34 -12.12
N VAL A 15 9.28 14.58 -12.60
CA VAL A 15 9.82 15.09 -13.87
C VAL A 15 11.33 15.31 -13.79
N GLN A 16 11.81 15.84 -12.67
CA GLN A 16 13.22 16.15 -12.47
C GLN A 16 14.05 14.95 -12.01
N ALA A 17 13.40 13.82 -11.69
CA ALA A 17 14.03 12.64 -11.09
C ALA A 17 14.85 12.97 -9.82
N CYS A 18 14.34 13.92 -9.00
CA CYS A 18 14.98 14.49 -7.83
C CYS A 18 14.08 14.32 -6.60
N ILE A 19 14.66 14.05 -5.43
CA ILE A 19 13.91 14.08 -4.16
C ILE A 19 13.56 15.51 -3.83
N GLU A 20 12.28 15.81 -3.77
CA GLU A 20 11.79 17.13 -3.37
C GLU A 20 11.46 17.12 -1.88
N TRP A 21 12.08 18.01 -1.12
CA TRP A 21 11.81 18.19 0.31
C TRP A 21 10.85 19.34 0.56
N MET A 22 9.90 19.12 1.46
CA MET A 22 8.89 20.11 1.81
C MET A 22 8.74 20.17 3.33
N ASP A 23 9.04 21.35 3.91
CA ASP A 23 8.80 21.62 5.32
C ASP A 23 7.49 22.39 5.48
N ILE A 24 6.63 21.89 6.36
CA ILE A 24 5.33 22.49 6.68
C ILE A 24 5.32 22.80 8.17
N ASP A 25 5.16 24.08 8.52
CA ASP A 25 4.97 24.50 9.91
C ASP A 25 3.50 24.90 10.12
N THR A 26 2.77 24.12 10.92
CA THR A 26 1.35 24.36 11.20
C THR A 26 1.14 25.06 12.55
N ARG A 27 2.19 25.64 13.15
CA ARG A 27 2.14 26.30 14.46
C ARG A 27 1.78 27.78 14.38
N ASP A 28 1.97 28.43 13.23
CA ASP A 28 1.67 29.85 13.05
C ASP A 28 0.15 30.06 13.02
N ASP A 29 -0.32 30.82 14.00
CA ASP A 29 -1.74 31.12 14.21
C ASP A 29 -2.33 32.14 13.21
N GLU A 30 -1.50 32.77 12.36
CA GLU A 30 -1.96 33.82 11.43
C GLU A 30 -2.86 33.30 10.31
N ASP A 31 -2.85 31.98 10.03
CA ASP A 31 -3.70 31.34 9.02
C ASP A 31 -4.98 30.72 9.57
N LEU A 32 -5.40 31.02 10.79
CA LEU A 32 -6.68 30.57 11.34
C LEU A 32 -7.91 31.00 10.52
N ILE A 33 -7.76 32.03 9.69
CA ILE A 33 -8.81 32.56 8.79
C ILE A 33 -8.68 31.93 7.38
N GLY A 34 -7.50 31.41 7.02
CA GLY A 34 -7.18 30.80 5.71
C GLY A 34 -7.48 29.29 5.60
N GLY A 35 -7.94 28.63 6.66
CA GLY A 35 -8.59 27.31 6.55
C GLY A 35 -7.70 26.09 6.71
N SER A 36 -6.54 26.12 7.32
CA SER A 36 -5.93 24.88 7.83
C SER A 36 -6.48 24.53 9.22
N ALA A 37 -7.78 24.26 9.31
CA ALA A 37 -8.44 23.73 10.50
C ALA A 37 -7.99 22.28 10.84
N LEU A 38 -6.74 21.95 10.55
CA LEU A 38 -6.06 20.75 11.02
C LEU A 38 -5.61 21.06 12.45
N GLY A 39 -6.33 20.59 13.44
CA GLY A 39 -6.05 20.77 14.87
C GLY A 39 -4.70 20.22 15.35
N CYS A 40 -3.76 19.95 14.45
CA CYS A 40 -2.41 19.46 14.71
C CYS A 40 -1.42 20.63 14.58
N ARG A 41 -1.02 21.20 15.72
CA ARG A 41 0.08 22.18 15.77
C ARG A 41 1.41 21.43 15.76
N GLY A 42 2.18 21.53 14.68
CA GLY A 42 3.46 20.84 14.57
C GLY A 42 4.29 21.25 13.37
N ARG A 43 5.44 20.64 13.24
CA ARG A 43 6.27 20.69 12.03
C ARG A 43 6.23 19.34 11.35
N LEU A 44 6.03 19.32 10.05
CA LEU A 44 6.05 18.15 9.20
C LEU A 44 7.11 18.36 8.12
N ARG A 45 7.97 17.36 7.91
CA ARG A 45 8.88 17.29 6.77
C ARG A 45 8.47 16.14 5.88
N LEU A 46 8.27 16.42 4.60
CA LEU A 46 7.93 15.44 3.56
C LEU A 46 9.12 15.27 2.63
N ALA A 47 9.38 14.01 2.26
CA ALA A 47 10.25 13.63 1.16
C ALA A 47 9.38 13.10 0.02
N LEU A 48 9.35 13.77 -1.12
CA LEU A 48 8.63 13.36 -2.31
C LEU A 48 9.60 12.62 -3.22
N LEU A 49 9.43 11.30 -3.32
CA LEU A 49 10.36 10.42 -4.01
C LEU A 49 9.96 10.24 -5.48
N PRO A 50 10.90 10.36 -6.44
CA PRO A 50 10.67 10.12 -7.86
C PRO A 50 10.68 8.62 -8.17
N LEU A 51 9.57 7.91 -7.93
CA LEU A 51 9.51 6.45 -8.04
C LEU A 51 9.92 5.92 -9.43
N ALA A 52 9.73 6.70 -10.49
CA ALA A 52 10.18 6.35 -11.84
C ALA A 52 11.72 6.27 -11.96
N ALA A 53 12.45 6.99 -11.10
CA ALA A 53 13.91 6.94 -11.02
C ALA A 53 14.43 5.85 -10.06
N MET A 54 13.55 4.97 -9.56
CA MET A 54 13.88 3.92 -8.58
C MET A 54 13.65 2.53 -9.20
N PRO A 55 14.59 2.03 -10.04
CA PRO A 55 14.45 0.71 -10.64
C PRO A 55 14.33 -0.37 -9.52
N GLY A 56 13.45 -1.35 -9.74
CA GLY A 56 13.17 -2.40 -8.74
C GLY A 56 12.12 -2.01 -7.68
N TRP A 57 11.69 -0.75 -7.60
CA TRP A 57 10.61 -0.33 -6.70
C TRP A 57 9.31 -1.12 -6.90
N PRO A 58 8.82 -1.38 -8.14
CA PRO A 58 7.62 -2.19 -8.35
C PRO A 58 7.73 -3.60 -7.74
N SER A 59 8.91 -4.23 -7.82
CA SER A 59 9.13 -5.57 -7.24
C SER A 59 9.07 -5.56 -5.71
N LEU A 60 9.59 -4.50 -5.06
CA LEU A 60 9.44 -4.31 -3.60
C LEU A 60 7.98 -4.15 -3.21
N VAL A 61 7.22 -3.31 -3.93
CA VAL A 61 5.79 -3.12 -3.67
C VAL A 61 5.03 -4.42 -3.85
N GLN A 62 5.32 -5.18 -4.89
CA GLN A 62 4.71 -6.49 -5.12
C GLN A 62 5.03 -7.48 -3.98
N ALA A 63 6.28 -7.57 -3.55
CA ALA A 63 6.69 -8.42 -2.43
C ALA A 63 5.99 -8.01 -1.12
N TRP A 64 5.86 -6.69 -0.86
CA TRP A 64 5.16 -6.17 0.30
C TRP A 64 3.66 -6.46 0.28
N GLN A 65 3.01 -6.35 -0.88
CA GLN A 65 1.57 -6.65 -1.04
C GLN A 65 1.25 -8.14 -0.91
N GLN A 66 2.18 -9.00 -1.34
CA GLN A 66 1.99 -10.46 -1.35
C GLN A 66 2.56 -11.15 -0.10
N GLY A 67 3.42 -10.46 0.66
CA GLY A 67 4.12 -10.98 1.82
C GLY A 67 3.47 -10.60 3.14
N GLN A 68 4.16 -10.98 4.22
CA GLN A 68 3.82 -10.63 5.60
C GLN A 68 4.81 -9.62 6.19
N ALA A 69 5.91 -9.38 5.51
CA ALA A 69 6.97 -8.50 5.98
C ALA A 69 6.62 -7.03 5.74
N SER A 70 6.98 -6.19 6.70
CA SER A 70 6.88 -4.74 6.54
C SER A 70 7.84 -4.23 5.46
N LEU A 71 7.41 -3.22 4.73
CA LEU A 71 8.30 -2.42 3.89
C LEU A 71 9.09 -1.47 4.79
N GLN A 72 10.41 -1.64 4.82
CA GLN A 72 11.35 -0.75 5.49
C GLN A 72 11.89 0.25 4.47
N LEU A 73 11.67 1.54 4.69
CA LEU A 73 12.18 2.61 3.83
C LEU A 73 13.10 3.52 4.63
N ARG A 74 14.28 3.82 4.08
CA ARG A 74 15.21 4.80 4.63
C ARG A 74 15.49 5.86 3.59
N VAL A 75 15.43 7.12 4.02
CA VAL A 75 15.67 8.27 3.15
C VAL A 75 16.62 9.23 3.88
N ALA A 76 17.70 9.61 3.23
CA ALA A 76 18.67 10.57 3.74
C ALA A 76 18.63 11.89 2.94
N LEU A 77 19.00 13.01 3.58
CA LEU A 77 19.04 14.31 2.94
C LEU A 77 20.00 14.36 1.75
N ASP A 78 21.09 13.57 1.78
CA ASP A 78 22.08 13.48 0.73
C ASP A 78 21.63 12.68 -0.50
N GLY A 79 20.37 12.26 -0.53
CA GLY A 79 19.79 11.53 -1.66
C GLY A 79 20.00 10.02 -1.62
N ARG A 80 20.59 9.46 -0.58
CA ARG A 80 20.61 8.01 -0.37
C ARG A 80 19.23 7.53 0.04
N VAL A 81 18.70 6.58 -0.73
CA VAL A 81 17.43 5.91 -0.45
C VAL A 81 17.68 4.41 -0.43
N SER A 82 17.16 3.72 0.55
CA SER A 82 17.13 2.26 0.56
C SER A 82 15.77 1.75 1.00
N ALA A 83 15.34 0.65 0.40
CA ALA A 83 14.12 -0.03 0.80
C ALA A 83 14.33 -1.53 0.87
N ALA A 84 13.61 -2.18 1.78
CA ALA A 84 13.67 -3.62 1.99
C ALA A 84 12.31 -4.19 2.34
N VAL A 85 12.03 -5.37 1.82
CA VAL A 85 10.92 -6.25 2.20
C VAL A 85 11.50 -7.65 2.32
N ASP A 86 11.53 -8.20 3.54
CA ASP A 86 12.17 -9.48 3.83
C ASP A 86 13.61 -9.52 3.28
N ALA A 87 13.96 -10.50 2.44
CA ALA A 87 15.29 -10.63 1.83
C ALA A 87 15.52 -9.71 0.61
N LEU A 88 14.46 -9.12 0.06
CA LEU A 88 14.57 -8.22 -1.09
C LEU A 88 15.00 -6.83 -0.63
N GLN A 89 16.14 -6.36 -1.13
CA GLN A 89 16.68 -5.03 -0.81
C GLN A 89 17.06 -4.27 -2.08
N GLN A 90 16.84 -2.96 -2.04
CA GLN A 90 17.18 -2.03 -3.10
C GLN A 90 17.85 -0.77 -2.51
N HIS A 91 18.77 -0.18 -3.28
CA HIS A 91 19.47 1.04 -2.91
C HIS A 91 19.54 1.96 -4.12
N TRP A 92 19.32 3.26 -3.88
CA TRP A 92 19.38 4.29 -4.92
C TRP A 92 20.16 5.48 -4.42
N GLN A 93 20.84 6.14 -5.34
CA GLN A 93 21.39 7.48 -5.16
C GLN A 93 20.63 8.41 -6.08
N ILE A 94 19.86 9.34 -5.52
CA ILE A 94 18.97 10.24 -6.24
C ILE A 94 19.40 11.67 -5.91
N GLU A 95 19.35 12.58 -6.87
CA GLU A 95 19.56 13.99 -6.60
C GLU A 95 18.53 14.48 -5.56
N SER A 96 18.92 15.43 -4.71
CA SER A 96 18.09 15.91 -3.61
C SER A 96 18.05 17.43 -3.65
N SER A 97 16.84 18.00 -3.51
CA SER A 97 16.64 19.45 -3.43
C SER A 97 17.02 20.04 -2.06
N ALA A 98 17.45 19.22 -1.12
CA ALA A 98 17.92 19.71 0.18
C ALA A 98 19.17 20.58 0.00
N ASP A 99 19.14 21.77 0.61
CA ASP A 99 20.29 22.67 0.63
C ASP A 99 21.52 21.96 1.21
N SER A 100 22.62 21.96 0.46
CA SER A 100 23.90 21.30 0.82
C SER A 100 24.49 21.80 2.15
N VAL A 101 24.02 22.93 2.66
CA VAL A 101 24.45 23.53 3.94
C VAL A 101 23.81 22.86 5.16
N GLN A 102 22.68 22.15 5.00
CA GLN A 102 22.01 21.40 6.07
C GLN A 102 22.13 19.87 5.92
N SER A 103 22.81 19.41 4.90
CA SER A 103 22.99 17.97 4.64
C SER A 103 24.08 17.38 5.54
N ASP A 104 23.81 17.28 6.84
CA ASP A 104 24.51 16.30 7.66
C ASP A 104 24.19 14.92 7.09
N ALA A 105 25.17 14.29 6.44
CA ALA A 105 25.03 12.96 5.82
C ALA A 105 24.62 11.88 6.84
N SER A 106 24.63 12.19 8.13
CA SER A 106 24.16 11.33 9.21
C SER A 106 22.64 11.36 9.39
N VAL A 107 21.94 12.40 8.90
CA VAL A 107 20.49 12.55 9.08
C VAL A 107 19.75 11.69 8.07
N GLN A 108 19.12 10.66 8.57
CA GLN A 108 18.24 9.80 7.78
C GLN A 108 16.95 9.51 8.54
N TRP A 109 15.87 9.33 7.79
CA TRP A 109 14.59 8.87 8.33
C TRP A 109 14.38 7.42 7.97
N GLN A 110 13.85 6.68 8.93
CA GLN A 110 13.41 5.30 8.73
C GLN A 110 11.89 5.27 8.90
N ILE A 111 11.24 4.67 7.92
CA ILE A 111 9.78 4.49 7.88
C ILE A 111 9.53 2.99 7.74
N GLU A 112 8.63 2.48 8.55
CA GLU A 112 8.16 1.11 8.46
C GLU A 112 6.67 1.12 8.09
N VAL A 113 6.35 0.44 6.99
CA VAL A 113 4.97 0.29 6.53
C VAL A 113 4.60 -1.19 6.68
N PRO A 114 3.70 -1.54 7.60
CA PRO A 114 3.29 -2.94 7.78
C PRO A 114 2.68 -3.50 6.50
N ALA A 115 2.78 -4.82 6.31
CA ALA A 115 2.12 -5.48 5.19
C ALA A 115 0.60 -5.19 5.22
N PRO A 116 -0.04 -5.01 4.05
CA PRO A 116 -1.47 -4.77 4.01
C PRO A 116 -2.23 -6.00 4.54
N PRO A 117 -3.33 -5.81 5.29
CA PRO A 117 -4.16 -6.93 5.70
C PRO A 117 -4.77 -7.61 4.47
N ALA A 118 -4.84 -8.93 4.48
CA ALA A 118 -5.43 -9.73 3.41
C ALA A 118 -6.73 -10.38 3.87
N VAL A 119 -7.71 -10.46 2.97
CA VAL A 119 -8.98 -11.15 3.20
C VAL A 119 -9.21 -12.22 2.13
N LEU A 120 -9.58 -13.41 2.59
CA LEU A 120 -9.99 -14.53 1.76
C LEU A 120 -11.52 -14.51 1.64
N VAL A 121 -12.04 -14.52 0.42
CA VAL A 121 -13.48 -14.47 0.17
C VAL A 121 -13.92 -15.73 -0.56
N PHE A 122 -14.73 -16.56 0.09
CA PHE A 122 -15.32 -17.76 -0.51
C PHE A 122 -16.70 -17.42 -1.08
N GLY A 123 -16.80 -17.50 -2.40
CA GLY A 123 -18.01 -17.24 -3.15
C GLY A 123 -18.16 -15.78 -3.59
N ALA A 124 -18.81 -15.62 -4.74
CA ALA A 124 -19.22 -14.33 -5.29
C ALA A 124 -20.74 -14.23 -5.41
N GLY A 125 -21.24 -13.02 -5.36
CA GLY A 125 -22.65 -12.69 -5.45
C GLY A 125 -22.88 -11.27 -5.94
N PRO A 126 -24.13 -10.78 -5.93
CA PRO A 126 -24.47 -9.42 -6.37
C PRO A 126 -23.74 -8.31 -5.59
N GLU A 127 -23.29 -8.59 -4.37
CA GLU A 127 -22.56 -7.67 -3.50
C GLU A 127 -21.06 -7.57 -3.83
N THR A 128 -20.50 -8.54 -4.55
CA THR A 128 -19.06 -8.62 -4.86
C THR A 128 -18.52 -7.36 -5.55
N PRO A 129 -19.19 -6.78 -6.56
CA PRO A 129 -18.73 -5.55 -7.22
C PRO A 129 -18.66 -4.33 -6.32
N THR A 130 -19.34 -4.35 -5.18
CA THR A 130 -19.30 -3.28 -4.19
C THR A 130 -18.33 -3.59 -3.07
N LEU A 131 -18.35 -4.82 -2.57
CA LEU A 131 -17.57 -5.24 -1.40
C LEU A 131 -16.06 -5.24 -1.67
N LEU A 132 -15.63 -5.87 -2.77
CA LEU A 132 -14.19 -6.00 -3.06
C LEU A 132 -13.52 -4.63 -3.32
N PRO A 133 -14.08 -3.72 -4.15
CA PRO A 133 -13.53 -2.37 -4.27
C PRO A 133 -13.53 -1.57 -2.96
N LEU A 134 -14.53 -1.76 -2.08
CA LEU A 134 -14.55 -1.13 -0.78
C LEU A 134 -13.39 -1.63 0.11
N LEU A 135 -13.16 -2.94 0.18
CA LEU A 135 -12.04 -3.53 0.92
C LEU A 135 -10.70 -2.98 0.40
N ARG A 136 -10.52 -2.92 -0.92
CA ARG A 136 -9.33 -2.34 -1.53
C ARG A 136 -9.16 -0.85 -1.20
N SER A 137 -10.24 -0.07 -1.16
CA SER A 137 -10.18 1.35 -0.76
C SER A 137 -9.76 1.53 0.71
N LEU A 138 -9.98 0.52 1.55
CA LEU A 138 -9.51 0.46 2.93
C LEU A 138 -8.07 -0.09 3.05
N GLY A 139 -7.41 -0.38 1.94
CA GLY A 139 -6.04 -0.90 1.91
C GLY A 139 -5.93 -2.42 2.13
N TRP A 140 -7.01 -3.18 1.99
CA TRP A 140 -6.99 -4.63 2.10
C TRP A 140 -6.66 -5.29 0.76
N MET A 141 -5.84 -6.35 0.81
CA MET A 141 -5.63 -7.26 -0.31
C MET A 141 -6.74 -8.31 -0.32
N THR A 142 -7.32 -8.57 -1.49
CA THR A 142 -8.50 -9.45 -1.62
C THR A 142 -8.17 -10.67 -2.47
N THR A 143 -8.46 -11.87 -1.95
CA THR A 143 -8.38 -13.11 -2.71
C THR A 143 -9.77 -13.75 -2.79
N LEU A 144 -10.30 -13.88 -4.00
CA LEU A 144 -11.61 -14.49 -4.26
C LEU A 144 -11.44 -15.97 -4.62
N VAL A 145 -12.11 -16.87 -3.89
CA VAL A 145 -12.25 -18.28 -4.22
C VAL A 145 -13.63 -18.50 -4.82
N GLU A 146 -13.71 -18.66 -6.14
CA GLU A 146 -14.99 -18.83 -6.84
C GLU A 146 -14.81 -19.70 -8.08
N ARG A 147 -15.57 -20.80 -8.16
CA ARG A 147 -15.52 -21.79 -9.25
C ARG A 147 -16.76 -21.80 -10.15
N ARG A 148 -17.80 -21.06 -9.77
CA ARG A 148 -19.05 -21.02 -10.55
C ARG A 148 -18.92 -20.10 -11.74
N ALA A 149 -19.08 -20.65 -12.95
CA ALA A 149 -18.90 -19.91 -14.21
C ALA A 149 -19.72 -18.61 -14.28
N ARG A 150 -20.93 -18.59 -13.68
CA ARG A 150 -21.81 -17.39 -13.66
C ARG A 150 -21.22 -16.18 -12.92
N TRP A 151 -20.24 -16.42 -12.02
CA TRP A 151 -19.61 -15.38 -11.20
C TRP A 151 -18.16 -15.10 -11.58
N GLN A 152 -17.63 -15.71 -12.65
CA GLN A 152 -16.25 -15.49 -13.09
C GLN A 152 -15.97 -14.03 -13.45
N ALA A 153 -16.97 -13.29 -13.92
CA ALA A 153 -16.82 -11.86 -14.21
C ALA A 153 -16.43 -11.04 -12.96
N GLU A 154 -16.84 -11.50 -11.77
CA GLU A 154 -16.55 -10.83 -10.50
C GLU A 154 -15.07 -10.99 -10.06
N ALA A 155 -14.34 -11.91 -10.66
CA ALA A 155 -12.91 -12.10 -10.39
C ALA A 155 -12.07 -10.84 -10.67
N GLY A 156 -12.51 -10.02 -11.63
CA GLY A 156 -11.85 -8.75 -11.95
C GLY A 156 -11.89 -7.69 -10.84
N HIS A 157 -12.72 -7.87 -9.83
CA HIS A 157 -12.80 -6.99 -8.67
C HIS A 157 -11.82 -7.37 -7.54
N ALA A 158 -11.25 -8.59 -7.56
CA ALA A 158 -10.28 -9.07 -6.58
C ALA A 158 -8.83 -8.79 -7.04
N ASP A 159 -7.89 -8.78 -6.08
CA ASP A 159 -6.45 -8.70 -6.37
C ASP A 159 -5.90 -10.06 -6.81
N ALA A 160 -6.50 -11.16 -6.33
CA ALA A 160 -6.23 -12.52 -6.76
C ALA A 160 -7.53 -13.34 -6.87
N TRP A 161 -7.52 -14.30 -7.77
CA TRP A 161 -8.64 -15.22 -7.98
C TRP A 161 -8.17 -16.66 -8.03
N ILE A 162 -8.91 -17.56 -7.35
CA ILE A 162 -8.63 -18.99 -7.25
C ILE A 162 -9.89 -19.75 -7.71
N ASP A 163 -9.78 -20.44 -8.86
CA ASP A 163 -10.86 -21.22 -9.46
C ASP A 163 -10.75 -22.71 -9.08
N VAL A 164 -10.91 -23.01 -7.79
CA VAL A 164 -10.92 -24.40 -7.28
C VAL A 164 -11.88 -24.54 -6.10
N ALA A 165 -12.11 -25.78 -5.65
CA ALA A 165 -12.88 -26.04 -4.44
C ALA A 165 -12.19 -25.45 -3.19
N PRO A 166 -12.95 -25.06 -2.14
CA PRO A 166 -12.41 -24.41 -0.93
C PRO A 166 -11.25 -25.18 -0.29
N GLU A 167 -11.35 -26.49 -0.15
CA GLU A 167 -10.29 -27.32 0.42
C GLU A 167 -8.99 -27.28 -0.41
N ALA A 168 -9.08 -27.28 -1.74
CA ALA A 168 -7.91 -27.16 -2.60
C ALA A 168 -7.34 -25.74 -2.56
N ALA A 169 -8.19 -24.71 -2.48
CA ALA A 169 -7.77 -23.33 -2.28
C ALA A 169 -6.99 -23.18 -0.97
N CYS A 170 -7.54 -23.63 0.17
CA CYS A 170 -6.88 -23.55 1.46
C CYS A 170 -5.52 -24.26 1.48
N ARG A 171 -5.40 -25.41 0.82
CA ARG A 171 -4.09 -26.08 0.67
C ARG A 171 -3.10 -25.26 -0.16
N SER A 172 -3.55 -24.58 -1.20
CA SER A 172 -2.67 -23.78 -2.07
C SER A 172 -2.17 -22.50 -1.43
N ILE A 173 -2.88 -22.01 -0.40
CA ILE A 173 -2.57 -20.78 0.32
C ILE A 173 -2.14 -21.04 1.77
N ALA A 174 -1.79 -22.29 2.13
CA ALA A 174 -1.47 -22.68 3.50
C ALA A 174 -0.36 -21.84 4.15
N ASP A 175 0.59 -21.36 3.34
CA ASP A 175 1.69 -20.47 3.79
C ASP A 175 1.33 -18.99 3.71
N SER A 176 0.15 -18.64 3.22
CA SER A 176 -0.32 -17.25 3.12
C SER A 176 -0.98 -16.81 4.41
N HIS A 177 -0.88 -15.52 4.71
CA HIS A 177 -1.48 -14.95 5.91
C HIS A 177 -2.72 -14.12 5.56
N TYR A 178 -3.88 -14.57 6.03
CA TYR A 178 -5.13 -13.82 5.91
C TYR A 178 -5.58 -13.33 7.29
N ALA A 179 -5.89 -12.04 7.38
CA ALA A 179 -6.42 -11.44 8.60
C ALA A 179 -7.89 -11.81 8.84
N ALA A 180 -8.61 -12.15 7.77
CA ALA A 180 -10.02 -12.54 7.82
C ALA A 180 -10.39 -13.47 6.66
N ALA A 181 -11.46 -14.27 6.86
CA ALA A 181 -12.13 -15.01 5.82
C ALA A 181 -13.63 -14.63 5.80
N LEU A 182 -14.18 -14.41 4.62
CA LEU A 182 -15.60 -14.18 4.38
C LEU A 182 -16.17 -15.37 3.61
N VAL A 183 -17.26 -15.97 4.11
CA VAL A 183 -17.95 -17.08 3.45
C VAL A 183 -19.31 -16.58 3.00
N MET A 184 -19.51 -16.45 1.68
CA MET A 184 -20.66 -15.77 1.10
C MET A 184 -21.11 -16.41 -0.24
N ASN A 185 -21.12 -17.74 -0.32
CA ASN A 185 -21.56 -18.44 -1.52
C ASN A 185 -23.07 -18.35 -1.76
N HIS A 186 -23.85 -17.90 -0.77
CA HIS A 186 -25.32 -17.94 -0.79
C HIS A 186 -25.86 -19.37 -1.07
N ASN A 187 -25.14 -20.37 -0.60
CA ASN A 187 -25.49 -21.77 -0.72
C ASN A 187 -24.97 -22.53 0.50
N PHE A 188 -25.88 -23.09 1.28
CA PHE A 188 -25.57 -23.71 2.57
C PHE A 188 -24.50 -24.81 2.48
N GLU A 189 -24.57 -25.67 1.45
CA GLU A 189 -23.59 -26.76 1.30
C GLU A 189 -22.18 -26.22 0.93
N MET A 190 -22.12 -25.20 0.07
CA MET A 190 -20.85 -24.56 -0.30
C MET A 190 -20.27 -23.76 0.87
N ASP A 191 -21.12 -23.08 1.64
CA ASP A 191 -20.68 -22.34 2.81
C ASP A 191 -20.15 -23.29 3.89
N ARG A 192 -20.82 -24.43 4.08
CA ARG A 192 -20.35 -25.50 4.95
C ARG A 192 -19.01 -26.09 4.47
N GLU A 193 -18.86 -26.34 3.16
CA GLU A 193 -17.61 -26.82 2.55
C GLU A 193 -16.46 -25.82 2.82
N ALA A 194 -16.70 -24.52 2.63
CA ALA A 194 -15.73 -23.49 2.87
C ALA A 194 -15.33 -23.39 4.35
N LEU A 195 -16.30 -23.44 5.26
CA LEU A 195 -16.05 -23.39 6.71
C LEU A 195 -15.29 -24.64 7.23
N HIS A 196 -15.47 -25.81 6.62
CA HIS A 196 -14.69 -26.99 6.99
C HIS A 196 -13.25 -26.95 6.44
N ALA A 197 -13.01 -26.16 5.39
CA ALA A 197 -11.69 -26.03 4.78
C ALA A 197 -10.79 -25.02 5.50
N LEU A 198 -11.38 -24.05 6.24
CA LEU A 198 -10.69 -23.06 7.06
C LEU A 198 -10.17 -23.66 8.37
#